data_1bc04c681f2cb1f5d589b061c738a5cd
#
_entry.id   1bc04c681f2cb1f5d589b061c738a5cd
#
_cell.length_a   1.000
_cell.length_b   1.000
_cell.length_c   1.000
_cell.angle_alpha   90.00
_cell.angle_beta   90.00
_cell.angle_gamma   90.00
#
_symmetry.space_group_name_H-M   'P 1'
#
loop_
_entity.id
_entity.type
_entity.pdbx_description
1 polymer ?
#
loop_
_entity_poly.entity_id
_entity_poly.type
_entity_poly.pdbx_seq_one_letter_code
_entity_poly.pdbx_strand_id
1 'polypeptide(L)'
;AHTAMDVETWRHYFQVAKQYGINHYRFHSWCPPEACFEAADIEGIYLQPELPVWGNIDIDDTELCDYLLKEGRNLHRAYSNHASFVMFGLGNEMSGEEGLAMLIQTFKKEDNRHIYASGSNNYLGFKGKQADEDYFTTCRVGREDDKQFNTHARASFSFADAYDGGYLNHTYPNSEMDFSSANALCDVPIISHETGQFQVYPNYEEIKKYTGVLKPRNFEIFKKRLEEAGMIDQAHDFMMASGKWSALLYRADIEMNLRTPEWGGFQLLDLQDYPGQGSAYVGILDAFMESKGLIAPEEWRHFCSEVVPLFCTEKFCWTNDEALTGEVEIANYSESDLNSKQLSWTLTDSKQQVLDKG
;
A
#
# COMPACT_ATOMS: atom_id res chain seq x y z
N ALA A 1 -13.31 14.67 -0.70
CA ALA A 1 -12.74 14.16 -1.92
C ALA A 1 -13.71 14.30 -3.09
N HIS A 2 -13.19 14.36 -4.28
CA HIS A 2 -13.97 14.42 -5.51
C HIS A 2 -13.76 13.12 -6.29
N THR A 3 -14.85 12.41 -6.55
CA THR A 3 -14.80 11.25 -7.44
C THR A 3 -14.85 11.73 -8.88
N ALA A 4 -13.83 11.42 -9.66
CA ALA A 4 -13.84 11.66 -11.09
C ALA A 4 -14.94 10.81 -11.77
N MET A 5 -15.67 11.40 -12.68
CA MET A 5 -16.77 10.75 -13.41
C MET A 5 -16.49 10.63 -14.91
N ASP A 6 -15.29 10.98 -15.33
CA ASP A 6 -14.86 10.92 -16.72
C ASP A 6 -13.57 10.11 -16.89
N VAL A 7 -13.42 9.51 -18.06
CA VAL A 7 -12.31 8.61 -18.39
C VAL A 7 -10.96 9.33 -18.39
N GLU A 8 -10.91 10.57 -18.92
CA GLU A 8 -9.65 11.29 -19.06
C GLU A 8 -9.03 11.65 -17.70
N THR A 9 -9.86 12.03 -16.72
CA THR A 9 -9.37 12.29 -15.35
C THR A 9 -8.83 11.03 -14.70
N TRP A 10 -9.53 9.89 -14.85
CA TRP A 10 -9.04 8.60 -14.34
C TRP A 10 -7.77 8.14 -15.05
N ARG A 11 -7.67 8.31 -16.37
CA ARG A 11 -6.45 8.02 -17.11
C ARG A 11 -5.27 8.84 -16.61
N HIS A 12 -5.48 10.14 -16.37
CA HIS A 12 -4.43 10.98 -15.78
C HIS A 12 -3.95 10.44 -14.43
N TYR A 13 -4.87 10.06 -13.53
CA TYR A 13 -4.49 9.48 -12.23
C TYR A 13 -3.69 8.20 -12.39
N PHE A 14 -4.10 7.31 -13.26
CA PHE A 14 -3.38 6.06 -13.51
C PHE A 14 -2.01 6.27 -14.18
N GLN A 15 -1.90 7.22 -15.09
CA GLN A 15 -0.62 7.57 -15.71
C GLN A 15 0.37 8.12 -14.68
N VAL A 16 -0.07 8.99 -13.77
CA VAL A 16 0.76 9.46 -12.67
C VAL A 16 1.17 8.30 -11.76
N ALA A 17 0.25 7.44 -11.35
CA ALA A 17 0.54 6.29 -10.50
C ALA A 17 1.55 5.32 -11.15
N LYS A 18 1.43 5.07 -12.45
CA LYS A 18 2.38 4.24 -13.22
C LYS A 18 3.79 4.82 -13.25
N GLN A 19 3.95 6.14 -13.25
CA GLN A 19 5.28 6.76 -13.12
C GLN A 19 5.97 6.35 -11.82
N TYR A 20 5.20 6.10 -10.77
CA TYR A 20 5.66 5.60 -9.48
C TYR A 20 5.64 4.05 -9.38
N GLY A 21 5.42 3.33 -10.47
CA GLY A 21 5.44 1.86 -10.51
C GLY A 21 4.20 1.19 -9.94
N ILE A 22 3.11 1.92 -9.70
CA ILE A 22 1.85 1.37 -9.23
C ILE A 22 1.10 0.73 -10.40
N ASN A 23 0.61 -0.50 -10.20
CA ASN A 23 -0.12 -1.28 -11.19
C ASN A 23 -1.50 -1.76 -10.71
N HIS A 24 -1.87 -1.42 -9.47
CA HIS A 24 -3.09 -1.90 -8.82
C HIS A 24 -3.74 -0.80 -8.00
N TYR A 25 -5.09 -0.74 -8.03
CA TYR A 25 -5.89 0.14 -7.19
C TYR A 25 -6.95 -0.65 -6.42
N ARG A 26 -6.97 -0.46 -5.11
CA ARG A 26 -8.03 -0.92 -4.22
C ARG A 26 -9.00 0.22 -3.92
N PHE A 27 -10.28 -0.08 -3.89
CA PHE A 27 -11.34 0.87 -3.53
C PHE A 27 -11.98 0.47 -2.21
N HIS A 28 -11.63 1.20 -1.16
CA HIS A 28 -12.04 0.93 0.22
C HIS A 28 -13.56 0.98 0.39
N SER A 29 -14.19 -0.20 0.63
CA SER A 29 -15.64 -0.35 0.84
C SER A 29 -16.50 0.36 -0.22
N TRP A 30 -16.04 0.35 -1.47
CA TRP A 30 -16.64 1.10 -2.55
C TRP A 30 -16.31 0.51 -3.92
N CYS A 31 -17.20 0.71 -4.87
CA CYS A 31 -16.97 0.43 -6.29
C CYS A 31 -16.90 1.74 -7.08
N PRO A 32 -15.85 1.98 -7.89
CA PRO A 32 -15.73 3.20 -8.69
C PRO A 32 -16.72 3.20 -9.87
N PRO A 33 -16.93 4.37 -10.52
CA PRO A 33 -17.79 4.46 -11.69
C PRO A 33 -17.18 3.78 -12.92
N GLU A 34 -18.01 3.47 -13.92
CA GLU A 34 -17.62 2.85 -15.20
C GLU A 34 -16.39 3.52 -15.84
N ALA A 35 -16.33 4.85 -15.82
CA ALA A 35 -15.20 5.62 -16.35
C ALA A 35 -13.85 5.21 -15.76
N CYS A 36 -13.82 4.73 -14.51
CA CYS A 36 -12.61 4.21 -13.87
C CYS A 36 -12.18 2.87 -14.51
N PHE A 37 -13.13 1.96 -14.75
CA PHE A 37 -12.83 0.67 -15.38
C PHE A 37 -12.38 0.86 -16.83
N GLU A 38 -13.05 1.72 -17.61
CA GLU A 38 -12.62 2.04 -18.97
C GLU A 38 -11.20 2.63 -19.00
N ALA A 39 -10.90 3.56 -18.12
CA ALA A 39 -9.57 4.15 -18.01
C ALA A 39 -8.52 3.11 -17.60
N ALA A 40 -8.84 2.22 -16.66
CA ALA A 40 -7.96 1.17 -16.19
C ALA A 40 -7.67 0.13 -17.28
N ASP A 41 -8.68 -0.24 -18.09
CA ASP A 41 -8.48 -1.12 -19.25
C ASP A 41 -7.52 -0.49 -20.28
N ILE A 42 -7.64 0.82 -20.51
CA ILE A 42 -6.75 1.56 -21.44
C ILE A 42 -5.33 1.64 -20.90
N GLU A 43 -5.18 1.96 -19.63
CA GLU A 43 -3.87 2.21 -19.01
C GLU A 43 -3.19 0.93 -18.49
N GLY A 44 -3.89 -0.21 -18.39
CA GLY A 44 -3.37 -1.47 -17.88
C GLY A 44 -3.16 -1.43 -16.36
N ILE A 45 -4.15 -0.99 -15.61
CA ILE A 45 -4.18 -1.00 -14.14
C ILE A 45 -5.16 -2.06 -13.66
N TYR A 46 -4.77 -2.85 -12.68
CA TYR A 46 -5.66 -3.82 -12.02
C TYR A 46 -6.52 -3.15 -10.95
N LEU A 47 -7.79 -3.50 -10.89
CA LEU A 47 -8.74 -2.93 -9.95
C LEU A 47 -9.25 -3.98 -8.97
N GLN A 48 -9.39 -3.54 -7.71
CA GLN A 48 -10.05 -4.26 -6.62
C GLN A 48 -11.20 -3.40 -6.07
N PRO A 49 -12.38 -3.43 -6.67
CA PRO A 49 -13.58 -2.90 -6.02
C PRO A 49 -13.97 -3.76 -4.81
N GLU A 50 -14.66 -3.15 -3.86
CA GLU A 50 -15.21 -3.80 -2.66
C GLU A 50 -16.71 -3.57 -2.55
N LEU A 51 -17.39 -4.49 -1.82
CA LEU A 51 -18.75 -4.26 -1.37
C LEU A 51 -18.80 -3.10 -0.38
N PRO A 52 -19.93 -2.37 -0.31
CA PRO A 52 -20.05 -1.18 0.56
C PRO A 52 -20.31 -1.58 2.02
N VAL A 53 -19.38 -2.35 2.59
CA VAL A 53 -19.50 -2.87 3.96
C VAL A 53 -18.18 -2.82 4.71
N TRP A 54 -18.28 -2.68 6.02
CA TRP A 54 -17.17 -2.64 6.96
C TRP A 54 -17.60 -3.35 8.26
N GLY A 55 -16.80 -4.29 8.75
CA GLY A 55 -17.01 -4.97 10.02
C GLY A 55 -17.61 -6.37 9.91
N ASN A 56 -18.55 -6.72 10.78
CA ASN A 56 -19.03 -8.08 10.93
C ASN A 56 -20.15 -8.45 9.95
N ILE A 57 -20.03 -9.61 9.32
CA ILE A 57 -21.10 -10.23 8.53
C ILE A 57 -21.66 -11.42 9.34
N ASP A 58 -22.74 -11.16 10.02
CA ASP A 58 -23.50 -12.23 10.70
C ASP A 58 -24.33 -12.98 9.65
N ILE A 59 -24.12 -14.30 9.54
CA ILE A 59 -24.86 -15.14 8.60
C ILE A 59 -26.36 -15.19 8.90
N ASP A 60 -26.75 -14.96 10.16
CA ASP A 60 -28.16 -14.92 10.58
C ASP A 60 -28.82 -13.56 10.26
N ASP A 61 -28.05 -12.52 9.94
CA ASP A 61 -28.56 -11.27 9.38
C ASP A 61 -28.85 -11.45 7.88
N THR A 62 -29.98 -12.09 7.61
CA THR A 62 -30.40 -12.39 6.24
C THR A 62 -30.65 -11.16 5.40
N GLU A 63 -31.08 -10.04 6.00
CA GLU A 63 -31.32 -8.78 5.27
C GLU A 63 -30.01 -8.21 4.75
N LEU A 64 -28.97 -8.15 5.58
CA LEU A 64 -27.64 -7.71 5.16
C LEU A 64 -27.01 -8.67 4.14
N CYS A 65 -27.07 -9.98 4.38
CA CYS A 65 -26.54 -10.99 3.48
C CYS A 65 -27.20 -10.91 2.09
N ASP A 66 -28.52 -10.81 2.01
CA ASP A 66 -29.27 -10.68 0.76
C ASP A 66 -28.93 -9.36 0.03
N TYR A 67 -28.76 -8.27 0.78
CA TYR A 67 -28.34 -6.99 0.21
C TYR A 67 -26.95 -7.09 -0.42
N LEU A 68 -25.96 -7.66 0.31
CA LEU A 68 -24.60 -7.80 -0.17
C LEU A 68 -24.50 -8.74 -1.38
N LEU A 69 -25.23 -9.85 -1.37
CA LEU A 69 -25.34 -10.75 -2.53
C LEU A 69 -25.91 -10.03 -3.76
N LYS A 70 -26.96 -9.25 -3.56
CA LYS A 70 -27.59 -8.47 -4.65
C LYS A 70 -26.62 -7.43 -5.20
N GLU A 71 -25.91 -6.72 -4.31
CA GLU A 71 -24.98 -5.68 -4.71
C GLU A 71 -23.76 -6.27 -5.43
N GLY A 72 -23.16 -7.33 -4.93
CA GLY A 72 -22.05 -8.00 -5.62
C GLY A 72 -22.45 -8.53 -7.00
N ARG A 73 -23.67 -9.10 -7.14
CA ARG A 73 -24.19 -9.51 -8.46
C ARG A 73 -24.41 -8.33 -9.40
N ASN A 74 -24.80 -7.17 -8.88
CA ASN A 74 -24.91 -5.95 -9.68
C ASN A 74 -23.55 -5.48 -10.18
N LEU A 75 -22.52 -5.49 -9.31
CA LEU A 75 -21.14 -5.16 -9.68
C LEU A 75 -20.61 -6.10 -10.76
N HIS A 76 -20.76 -7.42 -10.58
CA HIS A 76 -20.37 -8.40 -11.59
C HIS A 76 -21.11 -8.18 -12.91
N ARG A 77 -22.42 -7.98 -12.88
CA ARG A 77 -23.20 -7.75 -14.10
C ARG A 77 -22.75 -6.50 -14.85
N ALA A 78 -22.39 -5.44 -14.12
CA ALA A 78 -21.97 -4.19 -14.72
C ALA A 78 -20.53 -4.24 -15.24
N TYR A 79 -19.61 -4.82 -14.48
CA TYR A 79 -18.17 -4.58 -14.67
C TYR A 79 -17.32 -5.83 -14.94
N SER A 80 -17.83 -7.07 -14.81
CA SER A 80 -17.00 -8.29 -14.97
C SER A 80 -16.39 -8.50 -16.36
N ASN A 81 -16.78 -7.73 -17.35
CA ASN A 81 -16.20 -7.79 -18.69
C ASN A 81 -14.98 -6.84 -18.86
N HIS A 82 -14.70 -5.99 -17.90
CA HIS A 82 -13.50 -5.16 -17.90
C HIS A 82 -12.28 -6.01 -17.56
N ALA A 83 -11.26 -5.95 -18.41
CA ALA A 83 -10.01 -6.69 -18.19
C ALA A 83 -9.26 -6.22 -16.92
N SER A 84 -9.48 -4.98 -16.51
CA SER A 84 -8.94 -4.39 -15.29
C SER A 84 -9.56 -4.93 -14.01
N PHE A 85 -10.81 -5.44 -14.06
CA PHE A 85 -11.48 -6.01 -12.88
C PHE A 85 -10.96 -7.40 -12.59
N VAL A 86 -9.86 -7.51 -11.86
CA VAL A 86 -9.18 -8.78 -11.57
C VAL A 86 -9.49 -9.29 -10.18
N MET A 87 -9.56 -8.40 -9.19
CA MET A 87 -9.67 -8.73 -7.77
C MET A 87 -11.00 -8.22 -7.21
N PHE A 88 -11.63 -9.00 -6.33
CA PHE A 88 -12.85 -8.60 -5.65
C PHE A 88 -12.74 -8.83 -4.14
N GLY A 89 -12.81 -7.76 -3.36
CA GLY A 89 -12.84 -7.79 -1.89
C GLY A 89 -14.26 -7.67 -1.36
N LEU A 90 -14.57 -8.40 -0.27
CA LEU A 90 -15.92 -8.29 0.33
C LEU A 90 -16.11 -7.00 1.14
N GLY A 91 -15.03 -6.33 1.54
CA GLY A 91 -15.12 -5.09 2.31
C GLY A 91 -13.88 -4.81 3.14
N ASN A 92 -13.98 -3.88 4.10
CA ASN A 92 -12.86 -3.48 4.94
C ASN A 92 -13.00 -3.97 6.38
N GLU A 93 -11.88 -4.42 6.99
CA GLU A 93 -11.81 -4.85 8.40
C GLU A 93 -12.91 -5.85 8.77
N MET A 94 -13.04 -6.87 7.96
CA MET A 94 -14.15 -7.81 7.98
C MET A 94 -14.00 -8.85 9.08
N SER A 95 -15.14 -9.31 9.60
CA SER A 95 -15.29 -10.46 10.50
C SER A 95 -16.58 -11.21 10.19
N GLY A 96 -16.81 -12.36 10.86
CA GLY A 96 -17.97 -13.22 10.59
C GLY A 96 -17.65 -14.31 9.57
N GLU A 97 -16.88 -15.31 10.01
CA GLU A 97 -16.30 -16.36 9.15
C GLU A 97 -17.34 -17.05 8.26
N GLU A 98 -18.50 -17.43 8.80
CA GLU A 98 -19.54 -18.15 8.06
C GLU A 98 -20.20 -17.27 6.99
N GLY A 99 -20.49 -16.01 7.32
CA GLY A 99 -21.07 -15.05 6.38
C GLY A 99 -20.10 -14.71 5.26
N LEU A 100 -18.82 -14.48 5.59
CA LEU A 100 -17.77 -14.21 4.61
C LEU A 100 -17.55 -15.41 3.68
N ALA A 101 -17.45 -16.61 4.22
CA ALA A 101 -17.30 -17.84 3.42
C ALA A 101 -18.49 -18.04 2.47
N MET A 102 -19.72 -17.85 2.96
CA MET A 102 -20.92 -17.94 2.14
C MET A 102 -20.89 -16.96 0.96
N LEU A 103 -20.50 -15.72 1.19
CA LEU A 103 -20.40 -14.70 0.13
C LEU A 103 -19.35 -15.07 -0.92
N ILE A 104 -18.11 -15.44 -0.48
CA ILE A 104 -17.03 -15.84 -1.40
C ILE A 104 -17.47 -17.03 -2.25
N GLN A 105 -17.96 -18.11 -1.61
CA GLN A 105 -18.36 -19.32 -2.31
C GLN A 105 -19.46 -19.05 -3.33
N THR A 106 -20.40 -18.16 -2.98
CA THR A 106 -21.50 -17.79 -3.88
C THR A 106 -20.96 -17.04 -5.11
N PHE A 107 -20.14 -16.00 -4.90
CA PHE A 107 -19.60 -15.22 -6.01
C PHE A 107 -18.66 -16.05 -6.89
N LYS A 108 -17.76 -16.84 -6.32
CA LYS A 108 -16.87 -17.72 -7.09
C LYS A 108 -17.61 -18.76 -7.92
N LYS A 109 -18.72 -19.28 -7.40
CA LYS A 109 -19.57 -20.21 -8.15
C LYS A 109 -20.31 -19.54 -9.31
N GLU A 110 -20.70 -18.28 -9.14
CA GLU A 110 -21.43 -17.50 -10.14
C GLU A 110 -20.49 -16.91 -11.21
N ASP A 111 -19.29 -16.46 -10.80
CA ASP A 111 -18.26 -15.92 -11.72
C ASP A 111 -16.85 -16.24 -11.18
N ASN A 112 -16.17 -17.17 -11.82
CA ASN A 112 -14.82 -17.61 -11.45
C ASN A 112 -13.68 -16.93 -12.25
N ARG A 113 -13.97 -15.84 -12.95
CA ARG A 113 -12.96 -15.09 -13.73
C ARG A 113 -12.14 -14.15 -12.89
N HIS A 114 -12.61 -13.81 -11.69
CA HIS A 114 -11.95 -12.92 -10.73
C HIS A 114 -11.32 -13.74 -9.61
N ILE A 115 -10.40 -13.13 -8.88
CA ILE A 115 -9.86 -13.64 -7.62
C ILE A 115 -10.53 -12.93 -6.45
N TYR A 116 -10.82 -13.66 -5.38
CA TYR A 116 -11.66 -13.23 -4.27
C TYR A 116 -10.92 -13.24 -2.94
N ALA A 117 -11.15 -12.20 -2.12
CA ALA A 117 -10.74 -12.17 -0.72
C ALA A 117 -11.91 -11.80 0.19
N SER A 118 -11.94 -12.34 1.40
CA SER A 118 -12.98 -12.06 2.40
C SER A 118 -13.03 -10.60 2.84
N GLY A 119 -11.96 -9.87 2.63
CA GLY A 119 -11.90 -8.45 2.91
C GLY A 119 -10.49 -7.94 2.94
N SER A 120 -10.38 -6.63 3.05
CA SER A 120 -9.10 -5.98 3.25
C SER A 120 -8.89 -5.74 4.74
N ASN A 121 -7.62 -5.80 5.16
CA ASN A 121 -7.23 -5.63 6.56
C ASN A 121 -7.95 -6.61 7.51
N ASN A 122 -7.91 -7.88 7.19
CA ASN A 122 -8.44 -8.89 8.09
C ASN A 122 -7.67 -8.90 9.40
N TYR A 123 -8.33 -8.58 10.50
CA TYR A 123 -7.81 -8.81 11.85
C TYR A 123 -7.58 -10.29 12.15
N LEU A 124 -8.02 -11.15 11.25
CA LEU A 124 -7.84 -12.58 11.27
C LEU A 124 -6.44 -13.03 10.80
N GLY A 125 -5.50 -12.12 10.54
CA GLY A 125 -4.13 -12.43 10.13
C GLY A 125 -3.44 -13.49 11.00
N PHE A 126 -3.78 -13.57 12.27
CA PHE A 126 -3.30 -14.61 13.19
C PHE A 126 -3.91 -15.99 12.96
N LYS A 127 -5.07 -16.06 12.33
CA LYS A 127 -5.80 -17.30 12.05
C LYS A 127 -5.61 -17.81 10.62
N GLY A 128 -4.94 -17.01 9.77
CA GLY A 128 -4.79 -17.30 8.35
C GLY A 128 -6.00 -16.90 7.53
N LYS A 129 -6.05 -17.40 6.30
CA LYS A 129 -7.13 -17.10 5.36
C LYS A 129 -8.48 -17.69 5.75
N GLN A 130 -9.55 -17.10 5.24
CA GLN A 130 -10.88 -17.70 5.22
C GLN A 130 -10.96 -18.85 4.21
N ALA A 131 -11.99 -19.67 4.32
CA ALA A 131 -12.25 -20.72 3.34
C ALA A 131 -12.48 -20.12 1.94
N ASP A 132 -11.86 -20.74 0.94
CA ASP A 132 -12.03 -20.42 -0.48
C ASP A 132 -11.49 -19.05 -0.95
N GLU A 133 -10.73 -18.32 -0.12
CA GLU A 133 -9.99 -17.14 -0.59
C GLU A 133 -8.89 -17.51 -1.59
N ASP A 134 -8.69 -16.66 -2.60
CA ASP A 134 -7.62 -16.80 -3.58
C ASP A 134 -6.36 -16.03 -3.18
N TYR A 135 -6.51 -15.01 -2.34
CA TYR A 135 -5.44 -14.22 -1.73
C TYR A 135 -5.89 -13.70 -0.37
N PHE A 136 -4.94 -13.34 0.47
CA PHE A 136 -5.19 -12.83 1.81
C PHE A 136 -4.65 -11.41 1.96
N THR A 137 -5.48 -10.47 2.35
CA THR A 137 -5.08 -9.06 2.54
C THR A 137 -5.08 -8.71 4.01
N THR A 138 -3.93 -8.32 4.55
CA THR A 138 -3.79 -8.05 5.98
C THR A 138 -2.77 -6.97 6.31
N CYS A 139 -2.98 -6.27 7.42
CA CYS A 139 -1.98 -5.40 8.03
C CYS A 139 -1.15 -6.12 9.10
N ARG A 140 -1.50 -7.34 9.46
CA ARG A 140 -0.81 -8.14 10.49
C ARG A 140 -0.55 -9.54 9.99
N VAL A 141 0.66 -10.02 10.23
CA VAL A 141 1.08 -11.38 9.95
C VAL A 141 1.72 -11.98 11.19
N GLY A 142 1.50 -13.27 11.42
CA GLY A 142 2.05 -13.97 12.56
C GLY A 142 0.98 -14.61 13.46
N ARG A 143 1.39 -14.95 14.68
CA ARG A 143 0.54 -15.59 15.68
C ARG A 143 0.26 -14.63 16.83
N GLU A 144 -0.96 -14.64 17.33
CA GLU A 144 -1.37 -13.81 18.47
C GLU A 144 -0.60 -14.14 19.76
N ASP A 145 -0.23 -15.43 19.93
CA ASP A 145 0.51 -15.95 21.08
C ASP A 145 2.03 -15.85 20.94
N ASP A 146 2.53 -15.48 19.76
CA ASP A 146 3.97 -15.37 19.48
C ASP A 146 4.35 -13.94 19.12
N LYS A 147 4.83 -13.22 20.13
CA LYS A 147 5.24 -11.82 19.96
C LYS A 147 6.42 -11.63 18.99
N GLN A 148 7.24 -12.64 18.78
CA GLN A 148 8.37 -12.58 17.87
C GLN A 148 7.91 -12.55 16.40
N PHE A 149 6.81 -13.22 16.09
CA PHE A 149 6.27 -13.32 14.74
C PHE A 149 5.01 -12.48 14.53
N ASN A 150 4.60 -11.69 15.52
CA ASN A 150 3.49 -10.77 15.41
C ASN A 150 3.99 -9.45 14.85
N THR A 151 4.07 -9.35 13.55
CA THR A 151 4.56 -8.16 12.85
C THR A 151 3.46 -7.47 12.06
N HIS A 152 3.61 -6.17 11.87
CA HIS A 152 2.70 -5.35 11.09
C HIS A 152 3.24 -5.17 9.67
N ALA A 153 2.59 -5.82 8.71
CA ALA A 153 2.91 -5.64 7.30
C ALA A 153 2.47 -4.26 6.75
N ARG A 154 1.74 -3.48 7.55
CA ARG A 154 1.29 -2.13 7.19
C ARG A 154 2.42 -1.09 7.25
N ALA A 155 3.23 -1.13 8.31
CA ALA A 155 4.31 -0.18 8.54
C ALA A 155 5.30 -0.79 9.55
N SER A 156 6.08 -1.76 9.09
CA SER A 156 6.89 -2.62 9.95
C SER A 156 7.94 -1.85 10.72
N PHE A 157 8.50 -0.79 10.14
CA PHE A 157 9.61 -0.05 10.73
C PHE A 157 9.18 0.92 11.82
N SER A 158 8.07 1.63 11.68
CA SER A 158 7.74 2.73 12.62
C SER A 158 6.27 2.84 12.98
N PHE A 159 5.50 1.78 12.84
CA PHE A 159 4.06 1.89 13.03
C PHE A 159 3.65 1.91 14.50
N ALA A 160 2.80 2.88 14.86
CA ALA A 160 2.36 3.10 16.22
C ALA A 160 1.40 2.03 16.77
N ASP A 161 0.65 1.35 15.90
CA ASP A 161 -0.27 0.26 16.29
C ASP A 161 0.44 -1.06 16.57
N ALA A 162 1.70 -1.22 16.17
CA ALA A 162 2.49 -2.34 16.63
C ALA A 162 2.56 -2.29 18.15
N TYR A 163 2.37 -3.45 18.81
CA TYR A 163 2.38 -3.55 20.27
C TYR A 163 3.56 -2.84 20.92
N ASP A 164 4.63 -2.71 20.19
CA ASP A 164 5.91 -2.21 20.58
C ASP A 164 6.42 -1.05 19.71
N GLY A 165 5.61 -0.56 18.76
CA GLY A 165 5.89 0.62 17.95
C GLY A 165 6.73 0.38 16.69
N GLY A 166 6.91 -0.88 16.28
CA GLY A 166 7.69 -1.26 15.10
C GLY A 166 9.17 -1.45 15.34
N TYR A 167 9.89 -1.92 14.32
CA TYR A 167 11.30 -2.34 14.45
C TYR A 167 12.25 -1.27 14.93
N LEU A 168 12.04 -0.01 14.58
CA LEU A 168 12.90 1.09 15.01
C LEU A 168 12.96 1.27 16.53
N ASN A 169 12.00 0.71 17.28
CA ASN A 169 11.97 0.80 18.74
C ASN A 169 12.63 -0.37 19.46
N HIS A 170 12.99 -1.44 18.76
CA HIS A 170 13.49 -2.66 19.40
C HIS A 170 14.78 -3.18 18.84
N THR A 171 15.10 -2.87 17.60
CA THR A 171 16.24 -3.45 16.90
C THR A 171 16.91 -2.41 16.03
N TYR A 172 18.18 -2.64 15.72
CA TYR A 172 18.84 -1.83 14.71
C TYR A 172 18.19 -2.09 13.35
N PRO A 173 17.84 -1.03 12.60
CA PRO A 173 17.35 -1.17 11.25
C PRO A 173 18.32 -1.95 10.38
N ASN A 174 17.79 -2.92 9.64
CA ASN A 174 18.56 -3.74 8.70
C ASN A 174 17.69 -4.04 7.47
N SER A 175 18.28 -4.62 6.45
CA SER A 175 17.59 -5.03 5.24
C SER A 175 17.60 -6.54 5.02
N GLU A 176 17.77 -7.33 6.09
CA GLU A 176 17.65 -8.79 6.05
C GLU A 176 16.27 -9.29 6.48
N MET A 177 15.48 -8.42 7.08
CA MET A 177 14.17 -8.77 7.62
C MET A 177 13.16 -8.99 6.51
N ASP A 178 12.33 -10.01 6.69
CA ASP A 178 11.22 -10.35 5.81
C ASP A 178 10.02 -10.92 6.59
N PHE A 179 8.97 -11.32 5.88
CA PHE A 179 7.77 -11.93 6.47
C PHE A 179 7.70 -13.45 6.25
N SER A 180 8.77 -14.12 5.84
CA SER A 180 8.75 -15.54 5.44
C SER A 180 8.18 -16.46 6.52
N SER A 181 8.56 -16.24 7.79
CA SER A 181 8.06 -17.05 8.90
C SER A 181 6.55 -16.92 9.12
N ALA A 182 6.00 -15.74 8.86
CA ALA A 182 4.57 -15.47 8.95
C ALA A 182 3.84 -15.94 7.68
N ASN A 183 4.44 -15.75 6.50
CA ASN A 183 3.90 -16.21 5.22
C ASN A 183 3.70 -17.74 5.19
N ALA A 184 4.58 -18.50 5.81
CA ALA A 184 4.45 -19.95 5.94
C ALA A 184 3.15 -20.44 6.66
N LEU A 185 2.42 -19.54 7.30
CA LEU A 185 1.13 -19.83 7.94
C LEU A 185 -0.06 -19.69 6.98
N CYS A 186 0.15 -19.23 5.78
CA CYS A 186 -0.89 -18.98 4.77
C CYS A 186 -0.55 -19.72 3.48
N ASP A 187 -1.52 -20.41 2.89
CA ASP A 187 -1.36 -21.22 1.68
C ASP A 187 -1.85 -20.50 0.40
N VAL A 188 -2.10 -19.19 0.51
CA VAL A 188 -2.40 -18.30 -0.60
C VAL A 188 -1.51 -17.06 -0.52
N PRO A 189 -1.29 -16.35 -1.64
CA PRO A 189 -0.50 -15.10 -1.61
C PRO A 189 -1.05 -14.10 -0.60
N ILE A 190 -0.16 -13.51 0.20
CA ILE A 190 -0.51 -12.43 1.13
C ILE A 190 -0.19 -11.09 0.48
N ILE A 191 -1.08 -10.13 0.64
CA ILE A 191 -0.90 -8.74 0.22
C ILE A 191 -0.89 -7.86 1.47
N SER A 192 0.16 -7.07 1.64
CA SER A 192 0.21 -6.05 2.70
C SER A 192 -0.84 -4.98 2.45
N HIS A 193 -1.68 -4.76 3.44
CA HIS A 193 -2.80 -3.84 3.36
C HIS A 193 -2.49 -2.50 4.02
N GLU A 194 -2.88 -1.41 3.36
CA GLU A 194 -2.69 -0.03 3.83
C GLU A 194 -1.25 0.25 4.27
N THR A 195 -0.30 -0.24 3.48
CA THR A 195 1.13 -0.09 3.77
C THR A 195 1.52 1.38 3.81
N GLY A 196 2.20 1.76 4.88
CA GLY A 196 2.73 3.10 5.08
C GLY A 196 1.96 3.90 6.13
N GLN A 197 1.13 4.84 5.71
CA GLN A 197 0.49 5.84 6.58
C GLN A 197 1.50 6.73 7.33
N PHE A 198 2.65 6.97 6.73
CA PHE A 198 3.68 7.83 7.30
C PHE A 198 3.34 9.30 7.09
N GLN A 199 3.09 10.01 8.18
CA GLN A 199 2.62 11.40 8.16
C GLN A 199 3.67 12.35 7.58
N VAL A 200 3.24 13.16 6.62
CA VAL A 200 3.97 14.29 6.08
C VAL A 200 3.39 15.58 6.63
N TYR A 201 4.24 16.52 7.04
CA TYR A 201 3.76 17.80 7.51
C TYR A 201 3.04 18.56 6.38
N PRO A 202 1.89 19.23 6.65
CA PRO A 202 1.07 19.85 5.61
C PRO A 202 1.80 20.90 4.77
N ASN A 203 1.60 20.85 3.46
CA ASN A 203 2.02 21.92 2.55
C ASN A 203 0.92 22.98 2.44
N TYR A 204 1.06 24.12 3.09
CA TYR A 204 0.03 25.16 3.10
C TYR A 204 -0.19 25.86 1.75
N GLU A 205 0.72 25.66 0.78
CA GLU A 205 0.52 26.15 -0.60
C GLU A 205 -0.63 25.42 -1.31
N GLU A 206 -1.00 24.23 -0.84
CA GLU A 206 -2.12 23.46 -1.39
C GLU A 206 -3.49 24.10 -1.10
N ILE A 207 -3.61 24.98 -0.09
CA ILE A 207 -4.85 25.67 0.26
C ILE A 207 -5.48 26.34 -0.97
N LYS A 208 -4.68 26.95 -1.82
CA LYS A 208 -5.14 27.64 -3.04
C LYS A 208 -5.70 26.74 -4.13
N LYS A 209 -5.41 25.43 -4.07
CA LYS A 209 -5.91 24.42 -5.03
C LYS A 209 -7.37 24.07 -4.77
N TYR A 210 -7.87 24.30 -3.56
CA TYR A 210 -9.24 23.95 -3.15
C TYR A 210 -10.24 25.03 -3.59
N THR A 211 -10.51 25.11 -4.88
CA THR A 211 -11.38 26.12 -5.48
C THR A 211 -12.86 25.74 -5.55
N GLY A 212 -13.20 24.47 -5.25
CA GLY A 212 -14.57 23.95 -5.29
C GLY A 212 -15.34 24.11 -3.98
N VAL A 213 -16.30 23.20 -3.79
CA VAL A 213 -17.17 23.17 -2.57
C VAL A 213 -16.43 22.69 -1.34
N LEU A 214 -15.44 21.83 -1.50
CA LEU A 214 -14.59 21.38 -0.40
C LEU A 214 -13.61 22.49 -0.01
N LYS A 215 -13.53 22.75 1.30
CA LYS A 215 -12.63 23.74 1.88
C LYS A 215 -11.53 23.03 2.67
N PRO A 216 -10.27 23.44 2.55
CA PRO A 216 -9.15 22.83 3.25
C PRO A 216 -9.06 23.28 4.71
N ARG A 217 -10.13 23.07 5.48
CA ARG A 217 -10.27 23.57 6.85
C ARG A 217 -9.17 23.08 7.79
N ASN A 218 -8.74 21.85 7.63
CA ASN A 218 -7.63 21.26 8.36
C ASN A 218 -6.31 22.01 8.08
N PHE A 219 -5.98 22.30 6.82
CA PHE A 219 -4.81 23.10 6.47
C PHE A 219 -4.90 24.53 7.07
N GLU A 220 -6.06 25.17 6.96
CA GLU A 220 -6.29 26.50 7.52
C GLU A 220 -6.06 26.52 9.03
N ILE A 221 -6.56 25.47 9.75
CA ILE A 221 -6.40 25.34 11.20
C ILE A 221 -4.95 25.08 11.58
N PHE A 222 -4.28 24.15 10.91
CA PHE A 222 -2.88 23.83 11.19
C PHE A 222 -1.96 25.01 10.87
N LYS A 223 -2.18 25.70 9.76
CA LYS A 223 -1.45 26.93 9.42
C LYS A 223 -1.57 27.97 10.51
N LYS A 224 -2.81 28.27 10.93
CA LYS A 224 -3.06 29.23 12.00
C LYS A 224 -2.35 28.85 13.31
N ARG A 225 -2.38 27.58 13.70
CA ARG A 225 -1.67 27.10 14.90
C ARG A 225 -0.16 27.28 14.80
N LEU A 226 0.40 27.05 13.61
CA LEU A 226 1.83 27.24 13.37
C LEU A 226 2.21 28.75 13.40
N GLU A 227 1.35 29.62 12.86
CA GLU A 227 1.49 31.09 12.97
C GLU A 227 1.46 31.56 14.43
N GLU A 228 0.49 31.06 15.22
CA GLU A 228 0.37 31.35 16.66
C GLU A 228 1.59 30.85 17.46
N ALA A 229 2.22 29.76 17.03
CA ALA A 229 3.45 29.26 17.62
C ALA A 229 4.72 30.04 17.18
N GLY A 230 4.59 30.97 16.24
CA GLY A 230 5.72 31.75 15.72
C GLY A 230 6.69 30.95 14.84
N MET A 231 6.22 29.85 14.23
CA MET A 231 7.08 28.90 13.48
C MET A 231 6.70 28.79 12.01
N ILE A 232 5.88 29.70 11.47
CA ILE A 232 5.37 29.61 10.11
C ILE A 232 6.47 29.59 9.05
N ASP A 233 7.58 30.27 9.28
CA ASP A 233 8.73 30.33 8.36
C ASP A 233 9.44 28.97 8.23
N GLN A 234 9.21 28.02 9.17
CA GLN A 234 9.77 26.67 9.15
C GLN A 234 8.82 25.63 8.51
N ALA A 235 7.63 26.04 8.06
CA ALA A 235 6.63 25.11 7.52
C ALA A 235 7.17 24.24 6.40
N HIS A 236 7.95 24.83 5.48
CA HIS A 236 8.56 24.11 4.37
C HIS A 236 9.60 23.09 4.85
N ASP A 237 10.43 23.44 5.83
CA ASP A 237 11.44 22.54 6.39
C ASP A 237 10.79 21.35 7.09
N PHE A 238 9.69 21.58 7.82
CA PHE A 238 8.92 20.50 8.45
C PHE A 238 8.32 19.54 7.42
N MET A 239 7.76 20.07 6.33
CA MET A 239 7.23 19.27 5.22
C MET A 239 8.35 18.44 4.57
N MET A 240 9.47 19.07 4.23
CA MET A 240 10.58 18.37 3.57
C MET A 240 11.23 17.32 4.47
N ALA A 241 11.43 17.60 5.75
CA ALA A 241 12.02 16.66 6.70
C ALA A 241 11.11 15.43 6.91
N SER A 242 9.84 15.67 7.24
CA SER A 242 8.87 14.58 7.44
C SER A 242 8.60 13.80 6.15
N GLY A 243 8.52 14.46 5.02
CA GLY A 243 8.24 13.83 3.74
C GLY A 243 9.39 12.98 3.21
N LYS A 244 10.64 13.43 3.35
CA LYS A 244 11.81 12.61 3.02
C LYS A 244 11.95 11.41 3.95
N TRP A 245 11.65 11.60 5.22
CA TRP A 245 11.59 10.49 6.18
C TRP A 245 10.50 9.49 5.81
N SER A 246 9.30 9.96 5.47
CA SER A 246 8.20 9.13 4.98
C SER A 246 8.61 8.30 3.76
N ALA A 247 9.28 8.90 2.77
CA ALA A 247 9.76 8.19 1.58
C ALA A 247 10.77 7.07 1.92
N LEU A 248 11.67 7.28 2.89
CA LEU A 248 12.60 6.26 3.36
C LEU A 248 11.88 5.11 4.08
N LEU A 249 10.84 5.39 4.86
CA LEU A 249 10.03 4.39 5.54
C LEU A 249 9.21 3.58 4.53
N TYR A 250 8.60 4.22 3.52
CA TYR A 250 7.94 3.52 2.42
C TYR A 250 8.88 2.58 1.68
N ARG A 251 10.09 3.05 1.38
CA ARG A 251 11.12 2.21 0.75
C ARG A 251 11.42 0.99 1.60
N ALA A 252 11.65 1.15 2.89
CA ALA A 252 11.98 0.06 3.79
C ALA A 252 10.88 -1.00 3.85
N ASP A 253 9.60 -0.57 3.96
CA ASP A 253 8.46 -1.48 3.98
C ASP A 253 8.20 -2.15 2.63
N ILE A 254 8.31 -1.43 1.51
CA ILE A 254 8.18 -2.01 0.17
C ILE A 254 9.27 -3.06 -0.07
N GLU A 255 10.54 -2.74 0.22
CA GLU A 255 11.66 -3.68 0.06
C GLU A 255 11.49 -4.92 0.96
N MET A 256 10.90 -4.78 2.16
CA MET A 256 10.60 -5.91 3.04
C MET A 256 9.54 -6.85 2.42
N ASN A 257 8.49 -6.29 1.79
CA ASN A 257 7.53 -7.07 1.02
C ASN A 257 8.22 -7.82 -0.14
N LEU A 258 9.07 -7.12 -0.88
CA LEU A 258 9.77 -7.67 -2.05
C LEU A 258 10.79 -8.76 -1.69
N ARG A 259 11.40 -8.72 -0.50
CA ARG A 259 12.29 -9.77 0.00
C ARG A 259 11.56 -11.02 0.45
N THR A 260 10.27 -10.92 0.74
CA THR A 260 9.49 -12.06 1.23
C THR A 260 9.11 -12.97 0.07
N PRO A 261 9.62 -14.21 0.00
CA PRO A 261 9.24 -15.14 -1.05
C PRO A 261 7.74 -15.43 -1.04
N GLU A 262 7.15 -15.56 -2.23
CA GLU A 262 5.73 -15.87 -2.42
C GLU A 262 4.75 -14.81 -1.85
N TRP A 263 5.25 -13.63 -1.49
CA TRP A 263 4.42 -12.50 -1.09
C TRP A 263 3.69 -11.92 -2.30
N GLY A 264 2.37 -11.70 -2.18
CA GLY A 264 1.54 -11.28 -3.33
C GLY A 264 1.71 -9.81 -3.71
N GLY A 265 2.22 -8.96 -2.82
CA GLY A 265 2.41 -7.53 -3.07
C GLY A 265 1.99 -6.65 -1.89
N PHE A 266 1.73 -5.39 -2.18
CA PHE A 266 1.36 -4.40 -1.16
C PHE A 266 0.34 -3.40 -1.73
N GLN A 267 -0.48 -2.84 -0.86
CA GLN A 267 -1.44 -1.77 -1.14
C GLN A 267 -1.09 -0.57 -0.28
N LEU A 268 -0.61 0.51 -0.90
CA LEU A 268 -0.20 1.71 -0.17
C LEU A 268 -1.41 2.48 0.40
N LEU A 269 -1.29 3.04 1.58
CA LEU A 269 -2.13 4.11 2.09
C LEU A 269 -1.19 5.25 2.53
N ASP A 270 -0.86 6.13 1.64
CA ASP A 270 -1.31 6.15 0.26
C ASP A 270 -0.23 6.76 -0.65
N LEU A 271 -0.35 6.62 -1.95
CA LEU A 271 0.50 7.33 -2.89
C LEU A 271 0.22 8.84 -2.85
N GLN A 272 -1.05 9.23 -2.69
CA GLN A 272 -1.50 10.61 -2.54
C GLN A 272 -2.16 10.84 -1.17
N ASP A 273 -2.28 12.10 -0.78
CA ASP A 273 -3.04 12.46 0.41
C ASP A 273 -4.50 12.09 0.31
N TYR A 274 -5.06 11.60 1.41
CA TYR A 274 -6.46 11.28 1.53
C TYR A 274 -7.22 12.36 2.33
N PRO A 275 -7.87 13.32 1.67
CA PRO A 275 -8.54 14.43 2.34
C PRO A 275 -9.84 14.03 3.06
N GLY A 276 -10.29 12.79 2.91
CA GLY A 276 -11.44 12.24 3.65
C GLY A 276 -11.20 12.10 5.16
N GLN A 277 -9.94 11.94 5.58
CA GLN A 277 -9.51 12.04 6.97
C GLN A 277 -8.73 13.33 7.16
N GLY A 278 -9.10 14.12 8.17
CA GLY A 278 -8.57 15.47 8.33
C GLY A 278 -7.07 15.61 8.60
N SER A 279 -6.36 14.52 8.84
CA SER A 279 -4.92 14.46 9.08
C SER A 279 -4.20 13.40 8.24
N ALA A 280 -4.85 12.83 7.23
CA ALA A 280 -4.24 11.79 6.38
C ALA A 280 -3.36 12.41 5.27
N TYR A 281 -2.32 13.15 5.69
CA TYR A 281 -1.27 13.68 4.81
C TYR A 281 -0.14 12.65 4.68
N VAL A 282 -0.48 11.47 4.20
CA VAL A 282 0.42 10.30 4.15
C VAL A 282 1.01 10.06 2.76
N GLY A 283 0.55 10.80 1.76
CA GLY A 283 1.01 10.67 0.38
C GLY A 283 2.34 11.38 0.12
N ILE A 284 3.10 10.83 -0.80
CA ILE A 284 4.23 11.54 -1.46
C ILE A 284 3.72 12.51 -2.54
N LEU A 285 2.49 12.31 -2.99
CA LEU A 285 1.72 13.24 -3.81
C LEU A 285 0.65 13.93 -2.95
N ASP A 286 0.20 15.08 -3.41
CA ASP A 286 -0.93 15.76 -2.79
C ASP A 286 -2.29 15.13 -3.21
N ALA A 287 -3.39 15.63 -2.67
CA ALA A 287 -4.73 15.12 -2.98
C ALA A 287 -5.18 15.32 -4.45
N PHE A 288 -4.40 16.01 -5.24
CA PHE A 288 -4.62 16.27 -6.67
C PHE A 288 -3.69 15.46 -7.57
N MET A 289 -2.97 14.48 -7.02
CA MET A 289 -1.95 13.69 -7.71
C MET A 289 -0.75 14.52 -8.21
N GLU A 290 -0.50 15.69 -7.62
CA GLU A 290 0.66 16.51 -7.92
C GLU A 290 1.80 16.22 -6.94
N SER A 291 3.05 16.28 -7.45
CA SER A 291 4.23 16.02 -6.62
C SER A 291 4.42 17.09 -5.54
N LYS A 292 4.69 16.62 -4.31
CA LYS A 292 5.13 17.49 -3.20
C LYS A 292 6.64 17.81 -3.25
N GLY A 293 7.37 17.29 -4.24
CA GLY A 293 8.83 17.46 -4.35
C GLY A 293 9.66 16.66 -3.35
N LEU A 294 9.08 15.62 -2.76
CA LEU A 294 9.73 14.82 -1.71
C LEU A 294 10.67 13.77 -2.28
N ILE A 295 10.26 13.13 -3.36
CA ILE A 295 10.99 12.09 -4.09
C ILE A 295 10.55 12.10 -5.55
N ALA A 296 11.51 11.94 -6.48
CA ALA A 296 11.21 11.85 -7.90
C ALA A 296 10.66 10.45 -8.27
N PRO A 297 9.80 10.33 -9.30
CA PRO A 297 9.31 9.03 -9.77
C PRO A 297 10.45 8.04 -10.09
N GLU A 298 11.52 8.52 -10.71
CA GLU A 298 12.68 7.72 -11.07
C GLU A 298 13.38 7.13 -9.84
N GLU A 299 13.49 7.91 -8.76
CA GLU A 299 14.09 7.46 -7.50
C GLU A 299 13.16 6.47 -6.78
N TRP A 300 11.85 6.74 -6.78
CA TRP A 300 10.85 5.84 -6.21
C TRP A 300 10.86 4.48 -6.92
N ARG A 301 11.02 4.47 -8.22
CA ARG A 301 11.09 3.24 -9.01
C ARG A 301 12.31 2.37 -8.72
N HIS A 302 13.30 2.84 -8.00
CA HIS A 302 14.40 1.98 -7.57
C HIS A 302 13.95 0.87 -6.61
N PHE A 303 12.83 1.06 -5.90
CA PHE A 303 12.26 0.06 -4.99
C PHE A 303 10.79 -0.28 -5.28
N CYS A 304 10.20 0.31 -6.30
CA CYS A 304 8.81 0.06 -6.71
C CYS A 304 8.74 -0.15 -8.22
N SER A 305 9.24 -1.28 -8.68
CA SER A 305 9.24 -1.69 -10.09
C SER A 305 9.17 -3.21 -10.21
N GLU A 306 9.01 -3.70 -11.45
CA GLU A 306 8.88 -5.13 -11.73
C GLU A 306 10.11 -5.95 -11.35
N VAL A 307 11.29 -5.34 -11.44
CA VAL A 307 12.57 -5.98 -11.06
C VAL A 307 13.31 -5.04 -10.14
N VAL A 308 13.58 -5.49 -8.91
CA VAL A 308 14.27 -4.69 -7.89
C VAL A 308 15.46 -5.46 -7.32
N PRO A 309 16.69 -4.96 -7.49
CA PRO A 309 17.84 -5.45 -6.71
C PRO A 309 17.73 -4.98 -5.26
N LEU A 310 17.79 -5.90 -4.32
CA LEU A 310 17.65 -5.68 -2.89
C LEU A 310 19.00 -5.94 -2.22
N PHE A 311 19.62 -4.90 -1.68
CA PHE A 311 20.85 -5.07 -0.90
C PHE A 311 20.50 -5.44 0.54
N CYS A 312 20.78 -6.67 0.92
CA CYS A 312 20.54 -7.23 2.25
C CYS A 312 21.77 -7.07 3.12
N THR A 313 21.62 -6.36 4.24
CA THR A 313 22.71 -6.07 5.18
C THR A 313 22.20 -6.04 6.62
N GLU A 314 23.02 -6.50 7.54
CA GLU A 314 22.69 -6.62 8.98
C GLU A 314 22.44 -5.29 9.68
N LYS A 315 22.90 -4.18 9.12
CA LYS A 315 22.73 -2.82 9.67
C LYS A 315 22.91 -1.75 8.60
N PHE A 316 22.33 -0.58 8.82
CA PHE A 316 22.43 0.54 7.89
C PHE A 316 23.62 1.47 8.18
N CYS A 317 24.16 1.43 9.39
CA CYS A 317 25.26 2.29 9.81
C CYS A 317 26.51 1.45 10.09
N TRP A 318 27.60 1.78 9.43
CA TRP A 318 28.89 1.11 9.51
C TRP A 318 29.95 2.10 9.97
N THR A 319 30.86 1.65 10.80
CA THR A 319 32.04 2.46 11.23
C THR A 319 33.20 2.21 10.30
N ASN A 320 34.19 3.12 10.33
CA ASN A 320 35.33 3.07 9.40
C ASN A 320 36.33 1.93 9.69
N ASP A 321 36.20 1.23 10.81
CA ASP A 321 36.96 0.05 11.21
C ASP A 321 36.22 -1.27 10.92
N GLU A 322 34.99 -1.20 10.37
CA GLU A 322 34.21 -2.34 9.96
C GLU A 322 34.29 -2.57 8.44
N ALA A 323 34.13 -3.80 8.04
CA ALA A 323 33.92 -4.15 6.61
C ALA A 323 32.46 -4.15 6.29
N LEU A 324 32.02 -3.36 5.30
CA LEU A 324 30.66 -3.43 4.77
C LEU A 324 30.44 -4.79 4.12
N THR A 325 29.50 -5.55 4.62
CA THR A 325 29.09 -6.87 4.08
C THR A 325 27.61 -6.89 3.79
N GLY A 326 27.22 -7.69 2.81
CA GLY A 326 25.84 -7.90 2.45
C GLY A 326 25.69 -8.79 1.23
N GLU A 327 24.46 -9.17 0.95
CA GLU A 327 24.08 -9.96 -0.21
C GLU A 327 23.11 -9.14 -1.08
N VAL A 328 23.04 -9.47 -2.35
CA VAL A 328 22.03 -8.85 -3.25
C VAL A 328 21.05 -9.92 -3.68
N GLU A 329 19.80 -9.72 -3.32
CA GLU A 329 18.69 -10.50 -3.82
C GLU A 329 18.01 -9.75 -4.98
N ILE A 330 17.34 -10.48 -5.85
CA ILE A 330 16.59 -9.89 -6.98
C ILE A 330 15.11 -10.25 -6.81
N ALA A 331 14.30 -9.28 -6.48
CA ALA A 331 12.86 -9.43 -6.60
C ALA A 331 12.47 -9.31 -8.08
N ASN A 332 11.83 -10.35 -8.63
CA ASN A 332 11.41 -10.38 -10.02
C ASN A 332 9.91 -10.66 -10.13
N TYR A 333 9.15 -9.63 -10.41
CA TYR A 333 7.71 -9.66 -10.68
C TYR A 333 7.40 -9.39 -12.16
N SER A 334 8.42 -9.47 -13.03
CA SER A 334 8.24 -9.32 -14.47
C SER A 334 7.66 -10.59 -15.11
N GLU A 335 7.24 -10.50 -16.36
CA GLU A 335 6.62 -11.59 -17.12
C GLU A 335 7.57 -12.76 -17.42
N SER A 336 8.88 -12.61 -17.22
CA SER A 336 9.88 -13.58 -17.61
C SER A 336 11.00 -13.77 -16.59
N ASP A 337 11.61 -14.96 -16.61
CA ASP A 337 12.80 -15.26 -15.84
C ASP A 337 14.00 -14.41 -16.27
N LEU A 338 14.80 -13.98 -15.30
CA LEU A 338 16.02 -13.21 -15.55
C LEU A 338 17.24 -14.09 -15.85
N ASN A 339 17.08 -15.07 -16.73
CA ASN A 339 18.16 -15.98 -17.09
C ASN A 339 19.35 -15.25 -17.71
N SER A 340 20.56 -15.57 -17.26
CA SER A 340 21.82 -15.04 -17.79
C SER A 340 21.97 -13.51 -17.72
N LYS A 341 21.30 -12.87 -16.76
CA LYS A 341 21.51 -11.44 -16.48
C LYS A 341 22.75 -11.25 -15.62
N GLN A 342 23.40 -10.12 -15.78
CA GLN A 342 24.55 -9.72 -14.97
C GLN A 342 24.12 -8.66 -13.97
N LEU A 343 24.45 -8.89 -12.70
CA LEU A 343 24.38 -7.86 -11.65
C LEU A 343 25.74 -7.14 -11.60
N SER A 344 25.70 -5.83 -11.56
CA SER A 344 26.89 -5.02 -11.29
C SER A 344 26.61 -4.06 -10.12
N TRP A 345 27.62 -3.78 -9.34
CA TRP A 345 27.53 -2.84 -8.24
C TRP A 345 28.70 -1.86 -8.25
N THR A 346 28.50 -0.70 -7.65
CA THR A 346 29.51 0.35 -7.52
C THR A 346 29.39 0.99 -6.15
N LEU A 347 30.50 1.03 -5.41
CA LEU A 347 30.59 1.78 -4.15
C LEU A 347 31.22 3.14 -4.44
N THR A 348 30.55 4.21 -4.00
CA THR A 348 31.01 5.59 -4.20
C THR A 348 31.08 6.33 -2.86
N ASP A 349 31.97 7.32 -2.77
CA ASP A 349 32.00 8.26 -1.66
C ASP A 349 30.92 9.35 -1.80
N SER A 350 30.86 10.27 -0.83
CA SER A 350 29.93 11.41 -0.84
C SER A 350 30.13 12.40 -2.00
N LYS A 351 31.27 12.29 -2.70
CA LYS A 351 31.61 13.12 -3.89
C LYS A 351 31.37 12.35 -5.18
N GLN A 352 30.70 11.21 -5.14
CA GLN A 352 30.44 10.32 -6.28
C GLN A 352 31.71 9.73 -6.90
N GLN A 353 32.84 9.68 -6.17
CA GLN A 353 34.05 9.01 -6.64
C GLN A 353 33.90 7.51 -6.36
N VAL A 354 34.19 6.71 -7.40
CA VAL A 354 34.13 5.25 -7.29
C VAL A 354 35.27 4.75 -6.39
N LEU A 355 34.88 4.09 -5.31
CA LEU A 355 35.82 3.45 -4.36
C LEU A 355 36.05 1.99 -4.75
N ASP A 356 34.97 1.29 -5.15
CA ASP A 356 35.04 -0.10 -5.58
C ASP A 356 33.87 -0.46 -6.48
N LYS A 357 33.96 -1.58 -7.22
CA LYS A 357 32.91 -2.05 -8.12
C LYS A 357 33.10 -3.54 -8.42
N GLY A 358 32.03 -4.19 -8.77
CA GLY A 358 32.06 -5.59 -9.18
C GLY A 358 30.82 -5.97 -9.99
#